data_97eb710f3ccc02a5508eddcfe9c8a7ec
#
_entry.id   97eb710f3ccc02a5508eddcfe9c8a7ec
#
_cell.length_a   1.000
_cell.length_b   1.000
_cell.length_c   1.000
_cell.angle_alpha   90.00
_cell.angle_beta   90.00
_cell.angle_gamma   90.00
#
_symmetry.space_group_name_H-M   'P 1'
#
loop_
_entity.id
_entity.type
_entity.pdbx_description
1 polymer ?
#
loop_
_entity_poly.entity_id
_entity_poly.type
_entity_poly.pdbx_seq_one_letter_code
_entity_poly.pdbx_strand_id
1 'polypeptide(L)'
;MSQFKINSITNKNGDFGPVISGVSTNNSTGCMIIPAGPTENRGGRGRLVFVGGFYPSPHANIGTLDTVEIATIGNATDFGDLTVVRTAKQMGSSGTRGLLASGAFPGTASYNAIDYITFQSGGGGAEFGDLSFIRAKGAGVGDGIRGVLAGGENPGSPYESYDYIEVVTIATTGNGASFGDLITPMVGDSSVADRTRGVICCTNTLEPGNSSPNTTRTNIIEFITTAVGGTAQDFGDLTIDCLLYTSPSPRDRQKSRMPSSA
;
A
#
# COMPACT_ATOMS: atom_id res chain seq x y z
N MET A 1 10.10 -37.34 -26.80
CA MET A 1 9.63 -37.06 -25.41
C MET A 1 8.45 -37.97 -25.12
N SER A 2 8.54 -38.76 -24.06
CA SER A 2 7.40 -39.62 -23.64
C SER A 2 6.40 -38.75 -22.91
N GLN A 3 5.13 -38.77 -23.35
CA GLN A 3 4.04 -38.12 -22.69
C GLN A 3 3.22 -39.12 -21.88
N PHE A 4 3.00 -38.83 -20.61
CA PHE A 4 2.12 -39.59 -19.75
C PHE A 4 0.74 -38.91 -19.71
N LYS A 5 -0.27 -39.55 -20.27
CA LYS A 5 -1.64 -39.01 -20.31
C LYS A 5 -2.50 -39.81 -19.35
N ILE A 6 -3.09 -39.11 -18.38
CA ILE A 6 -4.01 -39.69 -17.39
C ILE A 6 -5.31 -38.88 -17.40
N ASN A 7 -6.45 -39.57 -17.37
CA ASN A 7 -7.76 -38.93 -17.34
C ASN A 7 -8.12 -38.40 -15.94
N SER A 8 -7.71 -39.09 -14.89
CA SER A 8 -7.88 -38.63 -13.52
C SER A 8 -6.87 -39.27 -12.58
N ILE A 9 -6.51 -38.55 -11.54
CA ILE A 9 -5.72 -39.07 -10.42
C ILE A 9 -6.49 -38.73 -9.15
N THR A 10 -6.88 -39.73 -8.39
CA THR A 10 -7.62 -39.56 -7.13
C THR A 10 -6.95 -40.38 -6.02
N ASN A 11 -7.33 -40.09 -4.77
CA ASN A 11 -6.97 -40.97 -3.65
C ASN A 11 -7.66 -42.32 -3.78
N LYS A 12 -7.33 -43.27 -2.91
CA LYS A 12 -7.88 -44.64 -2.92
C LYS A 12 -9.42 -44.68 -2.87
N ASN A 13 -10.04 -43.67 -2.29
CA ASN A 13 -11.50 -43.58 -2.14
C ASN A 13 -12.18 -42.81 -3.28
N GLY A 14 -11.41 -42.23 -4.19
CA GLY A 14 -11.95 -41.43 -5.30
C GLY A 14 -12.38 -40.01 -4.97
N ASP A 15 -12.21 -39.59 -3.70
CA ASP A 15 -12.80 -38.33 -3.21
C ASP A 15 -11.91 -37.11 -3.46
N PHE A 16 -10.59 -37.31 -3.48
CA PHE A 16 -9.63 -36.20 -3.59
C PHE A 16 -8.47 -36.53 -4.52
N GLY A 17 -8.05 -35.57 -5.31
CA GLY A 17 -6.83 -35.67 -6.09
C GLY A 17 -5.57 -35.58 -5.22
N PRO A 18 -4.39 -35.96 -5.74
CA PRO A 18 -3.13 -35.90 -5.01
C PRO A 18 -2.82 -34.45 -4.63
N VAL A 19 -2.38 -34.25 -3.39
CA VAL A 19 -1.80 -32.98 -2.97
C VAL A 19 -0.36 -32.93 -3.45
N ILE A 20 -0.12 -32.16 -4.50
CA ILE A 20 1.24 -31.81 -4.93
C ILE A 20 1.63 -30.54 -4.19
N SER A 21 2.79 -30.54 -3.56
CA SER A 21 3.26 -29.37 -2.77
C SER A 21 3.13 -28.08 -3.60
N GLY A 22 2.28 -27.17 -3.13
CA GLY A 22 1.98 -25.90 -3.80
C GLY A 22 0.86 -25.93 -4.85
N VAL A 23 0.24 -27.09 -5.08
CA VAL A 23 -0.92 -27.21 -6.00
C VAL A 23 -2.07 -27.88 -5.25
N SER A 24 -3.22 -27.23 -5.23
CA SER A 24 -4.45 -27.80 -4.69
C SER A 24 -5.35 -28.27 -5.84
N THR A 25 -5.81 -29.52 -5.78
CA THR A 25 -6.81 -30.03 -6.71
C THR A 25 -8.17 -30.01 -6.02
N ASN A 26 -9.12 -29.30 -6.59
CA ASN A 26 -10.50 -29.30 -6.08
C ASN A 26 -11.36 -30.28 -6.89
N ASN A 27 -11.90 -31.27 -6.20
CA ASN A 27 -12.63 -32.35 -6.83
C ASN A 27 -14.05 -31.95 -7.31
N SER A 28 -14.60 -30.84 -6.83
CA SER A 28 -15.98 -30.44 -7.17
C SER A 28 -16.13 -29.81 -8.56
N THR A 29 -15.05 -29.38 -9.17
CA THR A 29 -15.09 -28.69 -10.48
C THR A 29 -14.16 -29.31 -11.53
N GLY A 30 -13.38 -30.33 -11.18
CA GLY A 30 -12.40 -30.92 -12.09
C GLY A 30 -11.26 -29.98 -12.50
N CYS A 31 -11.18 -28.80 -11.91
CA CYS A 31 -10.15 -27.81 -12.18
C CYS A 31 -8.99 -27.94 -11.21
N MET A 32 -7.81 -28.07 -11.73
CA MET A 32 -6.59 -27.89 -10.95
C MET A 32 -6.45 -26.38 -10.65
N ILE A 33 -6.68 -26.03 -9.40
CA ILE A 33 -6.35 -24.66 -8.95
C ILE A 33 -4.84 -24.63 -8.74
N ILE A 34 -4.14 -24.13 -9.74
CA ILE A 34 -2.76 -23.65 -9.51
C ILE A 34 -2.93 -22.43 -8.63
N PRO A 35 -2.44 -22.43 -7.38
CA PRO A 35 -2.43 -21.21 -6.60
C PRO A 35 -1.79 -20.15 -7.48
N ALA A 36 -2.48 -19.05 -7.71
CA ALA A 36 -1.91 -17.88 -8.37
C ALA A 36 -0.53 -17.70 -7.75
N GLY A 37 0.47 -17.93 -8.53
CA GLY A 37 1.87 -18.25 -8.20
C GLY A 37 2.37 -17.86 -6.81
N PRO A 38 3.46 -18.44 -6.36
CA PRO A 38 4.06 -18.11 -5.06
C PRO A 38 4.35 -16.61 -4.91
N THR A 39 4.23 -15.86 -5.98
CA THR A 39 4.55 -14.45 -6.07
C THR A 39 3.43 -13.53 -5.61
N GLU A 40 2.17 -13.83 -5.85
CA GLU A 40 1.11 -12.83 -5.66
C GLU A 40 0.65 -12.68 -4.20
N ASN A 41 0.57 -13.78 -3.46
CA ASN A 41 0.21 -13.76 -2.03
C ASN A 41 1.36 -14.19 -1.10
N ARG A 42 2.48 -14.58 -1.66
CA ARG A 42 3.66 -15.03 -0.91
C ARG A 42 4.90 -14.19 -1.21
N GLY A 43 4.76 -13.12 -1.99
CA GLY A 43 5.90 -12.27 -2.34
C GLY A 43 6.59 -11.71 -1.11
N GLY A 44 5.84 -11.17 -0.19
CA GLY A 44 6.32 -10.78 1.12
C GLY A 44 6.48 -11.94 2.09
N ARG A 45 6.01 -13.15 1.77
CA ARG A 45 6.03 -14.33 2.65
C ARG A 45 5.62 -14.04 4.09
N GLY A 46 4.70 -13.10 4.27
CA GLY A 46 4.34 -12.62 5.59
C GLY A 46 5.37 -11.69 6.22
N ARG A 47 6.20 -11.03 5.41
CA ARG A 47 7.08 -9.96 5.89
C ARG A 47 6.34 -8.64 5.97
N LEU A 48 6.63 -7.92 7.02
CA LEU A 48 6.28 -6.52 7.18
C LEU A 48 7.59 -5.72 7.17
N VAL A 49 7.65 -4.66 6.38
CA VAL A 49 8.78 -3.74 6.34
C VAL A 49 8.34 -2.40 6.91
N PHE A 50 9.01 -1.98 7.94
CA PHE A 50 8.87 -0.63 8.51
C PHE A 50 9.83 0.30 7.79
N VAL A 51 9.37 1.47 7.44
CA VAL A 51 10.10 2.35 6.54
C VAL A 51 10.35 3.69 7.18
N GLY A 52 11.58 3.93 7.57
CA GLY A 52 12.02 5.21 8.10
C GLY A 52 11.17 5.72 9.26
N GLY A 53 11.30 6.95 9.59
CA GLY A 53 10.54 7.55 10.68
C GLY A 53 11.11 8.89 11.09
N PHE A 54 10.55 9.43 12.15
CA PHE A 54 11.02 10.66 12.78
C PHE A 54 11.49 10.37 14.19
N TYR A 55 12.72 10.77 14.50
CA TYR A 55 13.29 10.66 15.83
C TYR A 55 13.15 12.01 16.54
N PRO A 56 12.39 12.07 17.65
CA PRO A 56 12.02 13.35 18.25
C PRO A 56 13.18 14.10 18.92
N SER A 57 14.24 13.40 19.28
CA SER A 57 15.45 14.02 19.84
C SER A 57 16.68 13.26 19.36
N PRO A 58 17.50 13.84 18.48
CA PRO A 58 17.69 15.25 18.10
C PRO A 58 16.87 15.79 16.91
N HIS A 59 15.61 15.49 16.75
CA HIS A 59 14.77 15.93 15.63
C HIS A 59 15.34 15.53 14.25
N ALA A 60 15.52 14.25 14.04
CA ALA A 60 16.10 13.72 12.81
C ALA A 60 15.15 12.74 12.12
N ASN A 61 15.13 12.76 10.81
CA ASN A 61 14.54 11.68 10.04
C ASN A 61 15.47 10.47 10.04
N ILE A 62 14.87 9.30 10.00
CA ILE A 62 15.57 8.02 9.92
C ILE A 62 15.27 7.41 8.56
N GLY A 63 16.31 6.97 7.87
CA GLY A 63 16.20 6.29 6.57
C GLY A 63 16.17 4.77 6.69
N THR A 64 16.36 4.23 7.88
CA THR A 64 16.47 2.79 8.13
C THR A 64 15.17 2.06 7.79
N LEU A 65 15.32 0.92 7.18
CA LEU A 65 14.26 -0.04 6.88
C LEU A 65 14.43 -1.25 7.79
N ASP A 66 13.40 -1.59 8.53
CA ASP A 66 13.36 -2.76 9.41
C ASP A 66 12.34 -3.77 8.92
N THR A 67 12.63 -5.05 9.06
CA THR A 67 11.71 -6.12 8.67
C THR A 67 11.41 -7.08 9.81
N VAL A 68 10.17 -7.58 9.83
CA VAL A 68 9.74 -8.67 10.69
C VAL A 68 8.99 -9.73 9.89
N GLU A 69 9.12 -10.98 10.30
CA GLU A 69 8.30 -12.07 9.77
C GLU A 69 7.00 -12.14 10.56
N ILE A 70 5.85 -11.97 9.89
CA ILE A 70 4.53 -11.93 10.56
C ILE A 70 4.17 -13.29 11.17
N ALA A 71 4.67 -14.38 10.58
CA ALA A 71 4.33 -15.74 11.01
C ALA A 71 5.10 -16.20 12.25
N THR A 72 6.17 -15.52 12.64
CA THR A 72 7.04 -15.89 13.75
C THR A 72 7.19 -14.75 14.73
N ILE A 73 7.35 -15.09 16.03
CA ILE A 73 7.67 -14.09 17.04
C ILE A 73 9.17 -13.81 16.97
N GLY A 74 9.54 -12.53 16.97
CA GLY A 74 10.94 -12.12 16.90
C GLY A 74 11.07 -10.61 16.86
N ASN A 75 12.28 -10.14 17.08
CA ASN A 75 12.63 -8.74 16.90
C ASN A 75 12.73 -8.37 15.42
N ALA A 76 12.57 -7.09 15.12
CA ALA A 76 12.89 -6.57 13.81
C ALA A 76 14.38 -6.78 13.48
N THR A 77 14.66 -6.98 12.23
CA THR A 77 16.03 -7.07 11.69
C THR A 77 16.22 -6.00 10.63
N ASP A 78 17.43 -5.53 10.52
CA ASP A 78 17.82 -4.54 9.51
C ASP A 78 17.51 -5.09 8.10
N PHE A 79 16.86 -4.27 7.29
CA PHE A 79 16.55 -4.54 5.89
C PHE A 79 17.40 -3.67 4.95
N GLY A 80 17.96 -2.58 5.44
CA GLY A 80 18.75 -1.59 4.70
C GLY A 80 18.23 -0.17 4.90
N ASP A 81 18.58 0.73 4.01
CA ASP A 81 18.25 2.15 4.10
C ASP A 81 17.53 2.66 2.85
N LEU A 82 16.78 3.75 3.01
CA LEU A 82 16.21 4.53 1.91
C LEU A 82 17.33 5.25 1.13
N THR A 83 17.11 5.52 -0.15
CA THR A 83 18.03 6.37 -0.94
C THR A 83 18.04 7.80 -0.44
N VAL A 84 16.89 8.29 0.02
CA VAL A 84 16.72 9.62 0.61
C VAL A 84 15.98 9.51 1.92
N VAL A 85 16.57 10.07 2.97
CA VAL A 85 16.00 10.09 4.32
C VAL A 85 14.79 11.02 4.38
N ARG A 86 13.60 10.48 4.64
CA ARG A 86 12.34 11.22 4.65
C ARG A 86 11.25 10.54 5.47
N THR A 87 10.26 11.31 5.91
CA THR A 87 9.06 10.83 6.62
C THR A 87 7.80 11.03 5.80
N ALA A 88 6.65 10.60 6.31
CA ALA A 88 5.32 10.88 5.75
C ALA A 88 5.17 10.48 4.27
N LYS A 89 5.53 9.25 3.98
CA LYS A 89 5.58 8.67 2.62
C LYS A 89 4.25 8.08 2.21
N GLN A 90 4.00 8.13 0.92
CA GLN A 90 2.95 7.34 0.26
C GLN A 90 3.52 5.96 -0.08
N MET A 91 2.75 4.91 0.13
CA MET A 91 3.23 3.54 -0.08
C MET A 91 2.26 2.74 -0.94
N GLY A 92 2.83 1.93 -1.83
CA GLY A 92 2.10 0.94 -2.61
C GLY A 92 2.93 -0.34 -2.71
N SER A 93 2.30 -1.47 -2.92
CA SER A 93 3.06 -2.72 -3.01
C SER A 93 2.47 -3.73 -3.98
N SER A 94 3.35 -4.60 -4.45
CA SER A 94 3.02 -5.87 -5.10
C SER A 94 3.47 -7.03 -4.24
N GLY A 95 3.33 -8.24 -4.74
CA GLY A 95 3.88 -9.42 -4.06
C GLY A 95 5.42 -9.47 -3.99
N THR A 96 6.14 -8.65 -4.73
CA THR A 96 7.60 -8.68 -4.83
C THR A 96 8.29 -7.37 -4.47
N ARG A 97 7.62 -6.24 -4.67
CA ARG A 97 8.16 -4.89 -4.47
C ARG A 97 7.27 -4.03 -3.60
N GLY A 98 7.87 -3.24 -2.74
CA GLY A 98 7.25 -2.10 -2.07
C GLY A 98 7.72 -0.80 -2.71
N LEU A 99 6.81 0.13 -2.94
CA LEU A 99 7.07 1.49 -3.39
C LEU A 99 6.97 2.45 -2.22
N LEU A 100 7.86 3.42 -2.20
CA LEU A 100 8.03 4.40 -1.15
C LEU A 100 8.17 5.77 -1.82
N ALA A 101 7.05 6.46 -1.99
CA ALA A 101 7.01 7.69 -2.77
C ALA A 101 6.86 8.92 -1.88
N SER A 102 7.30 10.05 -2.38
CA SER A 102 7.13 11.35 -1.74
C SER A 102 7.74 11.43 -0.33
N GLY A 103 7.35 12.40 0.45
CA GLY A 103 7.72 12.56 1.85
C GLY A 103 8.36 13.91 2.15
N ALA A 104 8.52 14.17 3.44
CA ALA A 104 9.06 15.42 3.94
C ALA A 104 10.33 15.22 4.79
N PHE A 105 11.18 16.22 4.79
CA PHE A 105 12.21 16.40 5.78
C PHE A 105 11.78 17.52 6.76
N PRO A 106 11.85 17.33 8.07
CA PRO A 106 11.46 18.36 9.00
C PRO A 106 12.23 19.68 8.73
N GLY A 107 11.47 20.70 8.42
CA GLY A 107 11.92 22.08 8.37
C GLY A 107 12.32 22.63 7.01
N THR A 108 12.47 21.86 5.92
CA THR A 108 13.00 22.45 4.69
C THR A 108 12.62 21.86 3.35
N ALA A 109 12.34 20.56 3.22
CA ALA A 109 12.14 20.01 1.88
C ALA A 109 11.12 18.89 1.88
N SER A 110 10.29 18.90 0.86
CA SER A 110 9.55 17.72 0.43
C SER A 110 10.20 17.12 -0.79
N TYR A 111 9.88 15.89 -1.04
CA TYR A 111 10.46 15.12 -2.12
C TYR A 111 9.36 14.59 -3.04
N ASN A 112 9.67 14.52 -4.31
CA ASN A 112 8.89 13.80 -5.33
C ASN A 112 9.48 12.43 -5.64
N ALA A 113 10.62 12.08 -5.09
CA ALA A 113 11.33 10.85 -5.36
C ALA A 113 10.49 9.61 -4.98
N ILE A 114 10.56 8.60 -5.82
CA ILE A 114 10.00 7.27 -5.59
C ILE A 114 11.17 6.30 -5.45
N ASP A 115 11.24 5.62 -4.31
CA ASP A 115 12.11 4.46 -4.12
C ASP A 115 11.30 3.17 -4.22
N TYR A 116 11.98 2.08 -4.47
CA TYR A 116 11.40 0.75 -4.31
C TYR A 116 12.32 -0.16 -3.50
N ILE A 117 11.70 -1.12 -2.85
CA ILE A 117 12.39 -2.22 -2.17
C ILE A 117 11.95 -3.54 -2.81
N THR A 118 12.83 -4.53 -2.79
CA THR A 118 12.52 -5.91 -3.21
C THR A 118 12.44 -6.79 -1.98
N PHE A 119 11.25 -7.30 -1.66
CA PHE A 119 11.02 -8.02 -0.41
C PHE A 119 11.87 -9.27 -0.23
N GLN A 120 12.32 -9.90 -1.30
CA GLN A 120 13.07 -11.17 -1.21
C GLN A 120 14.56 -10.99 -1.07
N SER A 121 15.12 -9.95 -1.66
CA SER A 121 16.58 -9.76 -1.68
C SER A 121 17.10 -8.98 -0.47
N GLY A 122 16.28 -8.17 0.17
CA GLY A 122 16.78 -7.19 1.14
C GLY A 122 17.67 -6.14 0.45
N GLY A 123 18.39 -5.35 1.22
CA GLY A 123 19.43 -4.47 0.71
C GLY A 123 19.04 -3.01 0.52
N GLY A 124 17.94 -2.59 1.12
CA GLY A 124 17.54 -1.18 1.12
C GLY A 124 16.73 -0.77 -0.10
N GLY A 125 16.49 0.53 -0.18
CA GLY A 125 15.79 1.18 -1.28
C GLY A 125 16.67 1.39 -2.49
N ALA A 126 16.05 1.35 -3.66
CA ALA A 126 16.66 1.75 -4.91
C ALA A 126 15.76 2.78 -5.60
N GLU A 127 16.36 3.66 -6.38
CA GLU A 127 15.65 4.68 -7.12
C GLU A 127 14.69 4.03 -8.13
N PHE A 128 13.44 4.49 -8.11
CA PHE A 128 12.39 4.05 -9.02
C PHE A 128 12.10 5.11 -10.09
N GLY A 129 12.01 6.36 -9.71
CA GLY A 129 11.67 7.52 -10.51
C GLY A 129 11.09 8.64 -9.64
N ASP A 130 10.36 9.56 -10.24
CA ASP A 130 9.82 10.74 -9.57
C ASP A 130 8.31 10.90 -9.81
N LEU A 131 7.63 11.50 -8.84
CA LEU A 131 6.32 12.11 -9.02
C LEU A 131 6.43 13.44 -9.76
N SER A 132 5.35 13.88 -10.39
CA SER A 132 5.31 15.18 -11.07
C SER A 132 5.42 16.35 -10.10
N PHE A 133 4.99 16.17 -8.85
CA PHE A 133 4.96 17.23 -7.84
C PHE A 133 5.61 16.79 -6.54
N ILE A 134 6.30 17.74 -5.91
CA ILE A 134 6.83 17.61 -4.55
C ILE A 134 5.65 17.59 -3.58
N ARG A 135 5.54 16.54 -2.78
CA ARG A 135 4.45 16.41 -1.80
C ARG A 135 4.79 15.49 -0.64
N ALA A 136 4.02 15.59 0.42
CA ALA A 136 4.08 14.73 1.60
C ALA A 136 2.68 14.37 2.10
N LYS A 137 2.55 13.39 2.98
CA LYS A 137 1.32 13.03 3.67
C LYS A 137 0.14 12.73 2.74
N GLY A 138 0.34 12.03 1.67
CA GLY A 138 -0.72 11.54 0.80
C GLY A 138 -0.98 10.05 0.98
N ALA A 139 -2.04 9.56 0.38
CA ALA A 139 -2.42 8.17 0.39
C ALA A 139 -1.69 7.38 -0.71
N GLY A 140 -1.44 6.10 -0.44
CA GLY A 140 -0.89 5.19 -1.43
C GLY A 140 -1.62 3.85 -1.40
N VAL A 141 -2.00 3.35 -2.55
CA VAL A 141 -2.67 2.06 -2.72
C VAL A 141 -2.00 1.24 -3.82
N GLY A 142 -2.13 -0.07 -3.77
CA GLY A 142 -1.58 -0.96 -4.79
C GLY A 142 -2.51 -2.12 -5.10
N ASP A 143 -2.64 -2.46 -6.38
CA ASP A 143 -3.41 -3.61 -6.86
C ASP A 143 -2.53 -4.84 -7.14
N GLY A 144 -1.24 -4.75 -6.82
CA GLY A 144 -0.23 -5.77 -7.12
C GLY A 144 0.50 -5.55 -8.45
N ILE A 145 -0.03 -4.73 -9.35
CA ILE A 145 0.58 -4.35 -10.63
C ILE A 145 0.93 -2.87 -10.63
N ARG A 146 0.02 -2.04 -10.13
CA ARG A 146 0.14 -0.58 -10.08
C ARG A 146 0.25 -0.09 -8.65
N GLY A 147 1.08 0.92 -8.45
CA GLY A 147 1.04 1.79 -7.28
C GLY A 147 0.31 3.07 -7.66
N VAL A 148 -0.74 3.41 -6.96
CA VAL A 148 -1.51 4.63 -7.14
C VAL A 148 -1.31 5.53 -5.94
N LEU A 149 -0.91 6.74 -6.18
CA LEU A 149 -0.42 7.70 -5.20
C LEU A 149 -1.29 8.96 -5.29
N ALA A 150 -2.03 9.26 -4.25
CA ALA A 150 -3.10 10.27 -4.28
C ALA A 150 -2.93 11.34 -3.20
N GLY A 151 -3.28 12.57 -3.54
CA GLY A 151 -3.31 13.69 -2.63
C GLY A 151 -1.95 14.04 -2.04
N GLY A 152 -1.98 14.59 -0.84
CA GLY A 152 -0.82 15.07 -0.10
C GLY A 152 -0.79 16.58 0.02
N GLU A 153 0.23 17.08 0.70
CA GLU A 153 0.44 18.52 0.90
C GLU A 153 1.74 19.00 0.27
N ASN A 154 1.73 20.23 -0.21
CA ASN A 154 2.94 21.00 -0.41
C ASN A 154 3.30 21.66 0.93
N PRO A 155 4.39 21.27 1.58
CA PRO A 155 4.82 21.89 2.84
C PRO A 155 5.55 23.22 2.63
N GLY A 156 5.62 23.70 1.39
CA GLY A 156 6.11 25.04 1.07
C GLY A 156 5.14 26.12 1.51
N SER A 157 5.46 27.38 1.16
CA SER A 157 4.55 28.51 1.38
C SER A 157 4.05 28.99 0.01
N PRO A 158 2.73 29.04 -0.21
CA PRO A 158 1.65 28.70 0.71
C PRO A 158 1.51 27.20 0.93
N TYR A 159 1.03 26.78 2.09
CA TYR A 159 0.60 25.41 2.33
C TYR A 159 -0.61 25.11 1.47
N GLU A 160 -0.58 23.98 0.78
CA GLU A 160 -1.62 23.59 -0.15
C GLU A 160 -1.83 22.06 -0.11
N SER A 161 -3.07 21.62 -0.11
CA SER A 161 -3.41 20.21 -0.31
C SER A 161 -3.66 19.94 -1.78
N TYR A 162 -3.27 18.76 -2.23
CA TYR A 162 -3.42 18.32 -3.60
C TYR A 162 -4.54 17.31 -3.76
N ASP A 163 -5.18 17.34 -4.93
CA ASP A 163 -6.15 16.37 -5.40
C ASP A 163 -5.55 15.40 -6.43
N TYR A 164 -4.34 15.62 -6.91
CA TYR A 164 -3.71 14.82 -7.94
C TYR A 164 -3.57 13.36 -7.57
N ILE A 165 -3.93 12.49 -8.52
CA ILE A 165 -3.66 11.05 -8.46
C ILE A 165 -2.63 10.71 -9.54
N GLU A 166 -1.57 10.02 -9.15
CA GLU A 166 -0.56 9.52 -10.05
C GLU A 166 -0.43 8.00 -9.94
N VAL A 167 -0.07 7.37 -11.04
CA VAL A 167 0.12 5.92 -11.13
C VAL A 167 1.50 5.57 -11.62
N VAL A 168 2.05 4.50 -11.08
CA VAL A 168 3.26 3.84 -11.57
C VAL A 168 3.02 2.34 -11.74
N THR A 169 3.71 1.71 -12.68
CA THR A 169 3.73 0.25 -12.81
C THR A 169 4.83 -0.32 -11.93
N ILE A 170 4.47 -1.06 -10.87
CA ILE A 170 5.42 -1.49 -9.82
C ILE A 170 6.59 -2.35 -10.36
N ALA A 171 6.36 -3.12 -11.43
CA ALA A 171 7.36 -4.00 -11.99
C ALA A 171 8.49 -3.28 -12.75
N THR A 172 8.24 -2.07 -13.25
CA THR A 172 9.16 -1.30 -14.09
C THR A 172 9.41 0.07 -13.48
N THR A 173 10.68 0.45 -13.38
CA THR A 173 11.07 1.79 -12.93
C THR A 173 10.60 2.87 -13.90
N GLY A 174 10.25 4.03 -13.40
CA GLY A 174 9.76 5.16 -14.20
C GLY A 174 9.02 6.19 -13.35
N ASN A 175 8.77 7.33 -13.92
CA ASN A 175 8.08 8.43 -13.25
C ASN A 175 6.59 8.18 -13.12
N GLY A 176 5.96 8.86 -12.16
CA GLY A 176 4.52 8.90 -12.01
C GLY A 176 3.85 9.48 -13.26
N ALA A 177 2.75 8.89 -13.65
CA ALA A 177 1.89 9.38 -14.72
C ALA A 177 0.55 9.83 -14.13
N SER A 178 -0.03 10.89 -14.68
CA SER A 178 -1.36 11.36 -14.27
C SER A 178 -2.37 10.22 -14.40
N PHE A 179 -3.15 10.00 -13.37
CA PHE A 179 -4.18 8.97 -13.32
C PHE A 179 -5.59 9.54 -13.18
N GLY A 180 -5.72 10.71 -12.56
CA GLY A 180 -6.96 11.43 -12.31
C GLY A 180 -6.82 12.32 -11.10
N ASP A 181 -7.95 12.70 -10.52
CA ASP A 181 -8.00 13.60 -9.38
C ASP A 181 -8.93 13.06 -8.29
N LEU A 182 -8.67 13.40 -7.05
CA LEU A 182 -9.60 13.25 -5.94
C LEU A 182 -10.75 14.26 -6.08
N ILE A 183 -11.87 13.97 -5.49
CA ILE A 183 -12.98 14.94 -5.42
C ILE A 183 -12.59 16.11 -4.50
N THR A 184 -11.86 15.76 -3.44
CA THR A 184 -11.47 16.73 -2.41
C THR A 184 -9.95 16.71 -2.26
N PRO A 185 -9.25 17.86 -2.39
CA PRO A 185 -7.83 17.95 -2.05
C PRO A 185 -7.62 17.50 -0.61
N MET A 186 -6.70 16.57 -0.38
CA MET A 186 -6.58 15.96 0.93
C MET A 186 -5.14 15.82 1.42
N VAL A 187 -5.03 15.89 2.73
CA VAL A 187 -3.85 15.52 3.51
C VAL A 187 -4.26 14.41 4.46
N GLY A 188 -3.59 13.28 4.43
CA GLY A 188 -3.89 12.17 5.33
C GLY A 188 -3.51 10.84 4.71
N ASP A 189 -3.25 9.86 5.56
CA ASP A 189 -2.49 8.67 5.17
C ASP A 189 -3.30 7.37 5.26
N SER A 190 -4.60 7.44 5.46
CA SER A 190 -5.41 6.23 5.61
C SER A 190 -5.94 5.76 4.27
N SER A 191 -5.43 4.63 3.83
CA SER A 191 -5.88 4.00 2.59
C SER A 191 -5.82 2.48 2.68
N VAL A 192 -6.72 1.83 1.97
CA VAL A 192 -6.74 0.37 1.80
C VAL A 192 -7.06 0.04 0.36
N ALA A 193 -6.61 -1.10 -0.10
CA ALA A 193 -6.91 -1.54 -1.45
C ALA A 193 -7.20 -3.03 -1.51
N ASP A 194 -7.99 -3.39 -2.50
CA ASP A 194 -8.03 -4.72 -3.07
C ASP A 194 -7.44 -4.67 -4.50
N ARG A 195 -7.62 -5.72 -5.29
CA ARG A 195 -7.10 -5.77 -6.66
C ARG A 195 -7.83 -4.87 -7.65
N THR A 196 -8.95 -4.30 -7.27
CA THR A 196 -9.83 -3.55 -8.17
C THR A 196 -10.06 -2.12 -7.71
N ARG A 197 -10.08 -1.91 -6.39
CA ARG A 197 -10.40 -0.62 -5.79
C ARG A 197 -9.37 -0.22 -4.74
N GLY A 198 -9.00 1.05 -4.76
CA GLY A 198 -8.35 1.74 -3.67
C GLY A 198 -9.37 2.62 -2.97
N VAL A 199 -9.52 2.48 -1.67
CA VAL A 199 -10.37 3.31 -0.82
C VAL A 199 -9.47 4.21 0.01
N ILE A 200 -9.75 5.48 -0.02
CA ILE A 200 -8.95 6.54 0.59
C ILE A 200 -9.84 7.30 1.56
N CYS A 201 -9.35 7.47 2.75
CA CYS A 201 -10.05 8.23 3.77
C CYS A 201 -9.38 9.60 3.91
N CYS A 202 -10.13 10.64 3.57
CA CYS A 202 -9.67 12.02 3.69
C CYS A 202 -9.77 12.45 5.16
N THR A 203 -8.66 12.81 5.76
CA THR A 203 -8.65 13.22 7.16
C THR A 203 -8.58 14.73 7.34
N ASN A 204 -7.91 15.42 6.43
CA ASN A 204 -7.77 16.88 6.48
C ASN A 204 -7.71 17.49 5.08
N THR A 205 -8.18 18.71 4.98
CA THR A 205 -7.91 19.63 3.87
C THR A 205 -7.16 20.84 4.38
N LEU A 206 -6.30 21.42 3.57
CA LEU A 206 -5.64 22.69 3.85
C LEU A 206 -6.32 23.78 3.05
N GLU A 207 -6.72 24.84 3.71
CA GLU A 207 -7.30 26.01 3.05
C GLU A 207 -6.21 26.73 2.22
N PRO A 208 -6.44 26.96 0.92
CA PRO A 208 -5.49 27.65 0.07
C PRO A 208 -5.18 29.06 0.56
N GLY A 209 -3.89 29.40 0.58
CA GLY A 209 -3.47 30.77 0.91
C GLY A 209 -3.28 31.06 2.40
N ASN A 210 -3.46 30.09 3.26
CA ASN A 210 -3.22 30.26 4.68
C ASN A 210 -1.75 29.90 5.02
N SER A 211 -1.03 30.81 5.61
CA SER A 211 0.36 30.61 6.05
C SER A 211 0.49 29.80 7.36
N SER A 212 -0.64 29.44 7.94
CA SER A 212 -0.74 28.56 9.11
C SER A 212 -1.48 27.29 8.70
N PRO A 213 -1.10 26.12 9.19
CA PRO A 213 -1.79 24.87 8.86
C PRO A 213 -3.20 24.84 9.50
N ASN A 214 -4.09 25.67 8.99
CA ASN A 214 -5.51 25.58 9.31
C ASN A 214 -6.05 24.37 8.54
N THR A 215 -6.11 23.26 9.21
CA THR A 215 -6.68 22.04 8.66
C THR A 215 -8.16 21.97 8.99
N THR A 216 -8.98 21.89 7.96
CA THR A 216 -10.38 21.50 8.13
C THR A 216 -10.45 19.99 8.14
N ARG A 217 -10.99 19.42 9.20
CA ARG A 217 -11.20 17.97 9.30
C ARG A 217 -12.33 17.55 8.40
N THR A 218 -12.23 16.39 7.81
CA THR A 218 -13.27 15.80 6.97
C THR A 218 -13.54 14.35 7.37
N ASN A 219 -14.73 13.88 7.05
CA ASN A 219 -15.14 12.48 7.23
C ASN A 219 -15.30 11.75 5.88
N ILE A 220 -14.88 12.36 4.79
CA ILE A 220 -15.09 11.88 3.43
C ILE A 220 -14.26 10.61 3.17
N ILE A 221 -14.90 9.63 2.54
CA ILE A 221 -14.24 8.44 2.01
C ILE A 221 -14.41 8.45 0.50
N GLU A 222 -13.32 8.39 -0.23
CA GLU A 222 -13.32 8.30 -1.68
C GLU A 222 -12.77 6.96 -2.15
N PHE A 223 -13.13 6.53 -3.34
CA PHE A 223 -12.53 5.36 -3.95
C PHE A 223 -12.10 5.61 -5.39
N ILE A 224 -11.10 4.86 -5.80
CA ILE A 224 -10.59 4.82 -7.17
C ILE A 224 -10.63 3.38 -7.69
N THR A 225 -10.88 3.23 -8.98
CA THR A 225 -10.71 1.93 -9.65
C THR A 225 -9.28 1.84 -10.17
N THR A 226 -8.47 0.97 -9.57
CA THR A 226 -7.02 0.91 -9.84
C THR A 226 -6.65 0.56 -11.27
N ALA A 227 -7.55 -0.10 -12.01
CA ALA A 227 -7.34 -0.50 -13.39
C ALA A 227 -7.65 0.59 -14.42
N VAL A 228 -8.46 1.58 -14.06
CA VAL A 228 -8.98 2.60 -14.97
C VAL A 228 -8.72 3.97 -14.36
N GLY A 229 -8.00 4.82 -15.07
CA GLY A 229 -7.78 6.21 -14.66
C GLY A 229 -9.08 7.00 -14.60
N GLY A 230 -9.04 8.12 -13.92
CA GLY A 230 -10.18 9.05 -13.80
C GLY A 230 -10.30 9.61 -12.39
N THR A 231 -11.26 10.49 -12.24
CA THR A 231 -11.57 11.12 -10.95
C THR A 231 -12.10 10.09 -9.97
N ALA A 232 -11.67 10.19 -8.71
CA ALA A 232 -12.19 9.41 -7.60
C ALA A 232 -13.71 9.58 -7.47
N GLN A 233 -14.35 8.63 -6.86
CA GLN A 233 -15.78 8.64 -6.63
C GLN A 233 -16.06 8.59 -5.14
N ASP A 234 -17.18 9.19 -4.76
CA ASP A 234 -17.66 9.15 -3.40
C ASP A 234 -17.95 7.69 -2.98
N PHE A 235 -17.41 7.30 -1.84
CA PHE A 235 -17.65 6.00 -1.22
C PHE A 235 -18.64 6.11 -0.06
N GLY A 236 -18.70 7.28 0.58
CA GLY A 236 -19.47 7.56 1.79
C GLY A 236 -18.65 8.28 2.85
N ASP A 237 -19.15 8.34 4.05
CA ASP A 237 -18.60 9.12 5.14
C ASP A 237 -18.19 8.27 6.35
N LEU A 238 -17.19 8.75 7.08
CA LEU A 238 -16.92 8.31 8.44
C LEU A 238 -17.98 8.86 9.39
N THR A 239 -18.22 8.18 10.50
CA THR A 239 -19.19 8.59 11.50
C THR A 239 -18.80 9.85 12.26
N ILE A 240 -17.54 10.21 12.27
CA ILE A 240 -16.96 11.34 12.99
C ILE A 240 -15.78 11.90 12.19
N ASP A 241 -15.63 13.21 12.15
CA ASP A 241 -14.42 13.87 11.66
C ASP A 241 -13.25 13.57 12.58
N CYS A 242 -12.25 12.85 12.10
CA CYS A 242 -11.11 12.44 12.91
C CYS A 242 -9.78 12.69 12.21
N LEU A 243 -8.79 13.14 12.97
CA LEU A 243 -7.45 13.40 12.45
C LEU A 243 -6.68 12.12 12.13
N LEU A 244 -6.94 11.03 12.83
CA LEU A 244 -6.23 9.76 12.69
C LEU A 244 -7.21 8.60 12.81
N TYR A 245 -7.59 8.02 11.68
CA TYR A 245 -8.25 6.73 11.63
C TYR A 245 -7.24 5.65 11.27
N THR A 246 -7.24 4.58 12.03
CA THR A 246 -6.47 3.38 11.70
C THR A 246 -7.37 2.41 10.95
N SER A 247 -6.87 1.84 9.86
CA SER A 247 -7.60 0.78 9.16
C SER A 247 -7.81 -0.43 10.07
N PRO A 248 -9.02 -0.99 10.12
CA PRO A 248 -9.27 -2.19 10.91
C PRO A 248 -8.44 -3.36 10.38
N SER A 249 -7.78 -4.07 11.28
CA SER A 249 -7.08 -5.30 10.92
C SER A 249 -8.07 -6.35 10.40
N PRO A 250 -7.71 -7.16 9.40
CA PRO A 250 -8.52 -8.29 8.97
C PRO A 250 -8.94 -9.24 10.10
N ARG A 251 -8.22 -9.24 11.23
CA ARG A 251 -8.55 -9.99 12.44
C ARG A 251 -9.77 -9.44 13.19
N ASP A 252 -10.09 -8.18 13.04
CA ASP A 252 -11.23 -7.57 13.76
C ASP A 252 -12.57 -8.09 13.23
N ARG A 253 -12.62 -8.51 11.96
CA ARG A 253 -13.81 -9.20 11.40
C ARG A 253 -14.13 -10.54 12.07
N GLN A 254 -13.16 -11.22 12.68
CA GLN A 254 -13.42 -12.50 13.36
C GLN A 254 -14.04 -12.32 14.73
N LYS A 255 -13.75 -11.24 15.44
CA LYS A 255 -14.33 -10.97 16.77
C LYS A 255 -15.80 -10.59 16.72
N SER A 256 -16.26 -9.96 15.65
CA SER A 256 -17.67 -9.56 15.50
C SER A 256 -18.63 -10.73 15.17
N ARG A 257 -18.10 -11.93 14.95
CA ARG A 257 -18.90 -13.15 14.65
C ARG A 257 -19.04 -14.12 15.82
N MET A 258 -18.51 -13.80 16.98
CA MET A 258 -18.82 -14.60 18.17
C MET A 258 -20.21 -14.21 18.66
N PRO A 259 -21.18 -15.16 18.69
CA PRO A 259 -22.46 -14.90 19.34
C PRO A 259 -22.16 -14.58 20.81
N SER A 260 -22.74 -13.50 21.31
CA SER A 260 -22.77 -13.24 22.74
C SER A 260 -23.42 -14.47 23.39
N SER A 261 -22.66 -15.24 24.12
CA SER A 261 -23.20 -16.29 24.97
C SER A 261 -24.16 -15.64 25.95
N ALA A 262 -25.44 -15.99 25.84
CA ALA A 262 -26.46 -15.70 26.82
C ALA A 262 -26.16 -16.42 28.12
#